data_67db34c7a8c6bc3da4cfbcccd0b2e274
#
_entry.id   67db34c7a8c6bc3da4cfbcccd0b2e274
#
_cell.length_a   1.000
_cell.length_b   1.000
_cell.length_c   1.000
_cell.angle_alpha   90.00
_cell.angle_beta   90.00
_cell.angle_gamma   90.00
#
_symmetry.space_group_name_H-M   'P 1'
#
loop_
_entity.id
_entity.type
_entity.pdbx_description
1 polymer ?
#
loop_
_entity_poly.entity_id
_entity_poly.type
_entity_poly.pdbx_seq_one_letter_code
_entity_poly.pdbx_strand_id
1 'polypeptide(L)'
;MDLILASQSATRRRILNSARISARFMSPQIDEENITKSLNAEQAAPRDIADTLAEHKALKISRKNLDSWVIGCDQILVFEGEIFGKPASREALKDSLSRLSGQTHRLITANVIYKDCKPQWRHIAISHMSMRPMSAAEIDAYVAAYWQEVRHAAGGYHFERTPDLFSAVRGHWFDIMGLSIGPITGFLNQIGTNNPYQSPKLAAVLGHPIAQSKSPRMHGHWLQKNGISGDYIAIDIPSAHFNNTLNMLFDVGFSGFNVTIPHKEHALAFADHMSPRAQRIGAANTLIKTDSGDIRADNTDGYGFITNLSTQSETWQPKAGPALVLGAGGAARAILVALLDAGVPKIYLSNRTRARADDLAAEISDLIEVIDWQDKEDVL
;
A
#
# COMPACT_ATOMS: atom_id res chain seq x y z
N MET A 1 -25.32 -15.15 6.86
CA MET A 1 -25.37 -15.18 5.36
C MET A 1 -24.28 -16.09 4.87
N ASP A 2 -24.58 -17.08 4.06
CA ASP A 2 -23.56 -17.91 3.40
C ASP A 2 -23.10 -17.21 2.10
N LEU A 3 -21.86 -16.77 2.07
CA LEU A 3 -21.28 -16.01 0.97
C LEU A 3 -20.09 -16.75 0.35
N ILE A 4 -20.01 -16.75 -0.97
CA ILE A 4 -18.92 -17.37 -1.73
C ILE A 4 -18.30 -16.34 -2.65
N LEU A 5 -16.97 -16.25 -2.67
CA LEU A 5 -16.23 -15.55 -3.71
C LEU A 5 -15.77 -16.57 -4.77
N ALA A 6 -16.28 -16.42 -6.00
CA ALA A 6 -15.90 -17.23 -7.14
C ALA A 6 -14.54 -16.75 -7.75
N SER A 7 -13.46 -16.90 -6.98
CA SER A 7 -12.12 -16.46 -7.36
C SER A 7 -11.02 -17.19 -6.59
N GLN A 8 -9.88 -17.43 -7.24
CA GLN A 8 -8.65 -17.94 -6.61
C GLN A 8 -7.67 -16.81 -6.21
N SER A 9 -7.94 -15.55 -6.55
CA SER A 9 -7.04 -14.43 -6.31
C SER A 9 -6.81 -14.20 -4.82
N ALA A 10 -5.54 -14.27 -4.40
CA ALA A 10 -5.13 -13.96 -3.03
C ALA A 10 -5.43 -12.49 -2.66
N THR A 11 -5.26 -11.58 -3.61
CA THR A 11 -5.57 -10.15 -3.44
C THR A 11 -7.05 -9.93 -3.15
N ARG A 12 -7.95 -10.54 -3.93
CA ARG A 12 -9.40 -10.42 -3.71
C ARG A 12 -9.85 -11.02 -2.37
N ARG A 13 -9.21 -12.14 -1.94
CA ARG A 13 -9.43 -12.72 -0.61
C ARG A 13 -9.01 -11.74 0.49
N ARG A 14 -7.83 -11.12 0.35
CA ARG A 14 -7.35 -10.10 1.30
C ARG A 14 -8.33 -8.94 1.41
N ILE A 15 -8.87 -8.45 0.30
CA ILE A 15 -9.85 -7.36 0.28
C ILE A 15 -11.12 -7.73 1.04
N LEU A 16 -11.70 -8.90 0.84
CA LEU A 16 -12.86 -9.35 1.63
C LEU A 16 -12.55 -9.47 3.12
N ASN A 17 -11.39 -10.04 3.45
CA ASN A 17 -10.96 -10.17 4.84
C ASN A 17 -10.75 -8.81 5.50
N SER A 18 -10.22 -7.81 4.77
CA SER A 18 -10.03 -6.45 5.29
C SER A 18 -11.35 -5.73 5.58
N ALA A 19 -12.41 -6.07 4.84
CA ALA A 19 -13.79 -5.63 5.13
C ALA A 19 -14.48 -6.48 6.20
N ARG A 20 -13.79 -7.48 6.78
CA ARG A 20 -14.33 -8.44 7.76
C ARG A 20 -15.53 -9.22 7.22
N ILE A 21 -15.58 -9.45 5.93
CA ILE A 21 -16.59 -10.26 5.28
C ILE A 21 -16.14 -11.71 5.28
N SER A 22 -16.84 -12.56 6.02
CA SER A 22 -16.61 -13.99 5.99
C SER A 22 -17.20 -14.59 4.73
N ALA A 23 -16.37 -15.25 3.90
CA ALA A 23 -16.80 -15.90 2.69
C ALA A 23 -16.03 -17.20 2.46
N ARG A 24 -16.66 -18.17 1.80
CA ARG A 24 -15.98 -19.32 1.23
C ARG A 24 -15.33 -18.91 -0.11
N PHE A 25 -14.23 -19.55 -0.48
CA PHE A 25 -13.50 -19.25 -1.72
C PHE A 25 -13.52 -20.46 -2.63
N MET A 26 -14.08 -20.31 -3.84
CA MET A 26 -14.23 -21.39 -4.79
C MET A 26 -13.69 -20.98 -6.17
N SER A 27 -12.96 -21.90 -6.80
CA SER A 27 -12.48 -21.70 -8.18
C SER A 27 -13.60 -21.92 -9.18
N PRO A 28 -13.92 -20.93 -10.04
CA PRO A 28 -14.97 -21.10 -11.04
C PRO A 28 -14.56 -21.97 -12.22
N GLN A 29 -13.24 -22.10 -12.52
CA GLN A 29 -12.71 -22.93 -13.63
C GLN A 29 -13.49 -22.73 -14.95
N ILE A 30 -13.69 -21.48 -15.39
CA ILE A 30 -14.27 -21.16 -16.70
C ILE A 30 -13.16 -21.02 -17.75
N ASP A 31 -13.51 -21.17 -19.01
CA ASP A 31 -12.63 -20.93 -20.15
C ASP A 31 -12.68 -19.44 -20.53
N GLU A 32 -11.92 -18.61 -19.79
CA GLU A 32 -11.89 -17.15 -19.98
C GLU A 32 -11.43 -16.77 -21.40
N GLU A 33 -10.49 -17.54 -21.96
CA GLU A 33 -9.90 -17.24 -23.26
C GLU A 33 -10.91 -17.42 -24.40
N ASN A 34 -11.63 -18.54 -24.43
CA ASN A 34 -12.65 -18.80 -25.44
C ASN A 34 -13.84 -17.85 -25.32
N ILE A 35 -14.28 -17.52 -24.08
CA ILE A 35 -15.35 -16.53 -23.88
C ILE A 35 -14.90 -15.16 -24.42
N THR A 36 -13.70 -14.70 -24.09
CA THR A 36 -13.16 -13.43 -24.57
C THR A 36 -13.03 -13.41 -26.09
N LYS A 37 -12.53 -14.48 -26.71
CA LYS A 37 -12.42 -14.59 -28.18
C LYS A 37 -13.77 -14.51 -28.87
N SER A 38 -14.77 -15.22 -28.33
CA SER A 38 -16.14 -15.20 -28.89
C SER A 38 -16.73 -13.78 -28.85
N LEU A 39 -16.66 -13.13 -27.69
CA LEU A 39 -17.19 -11.78 -27.50
C LEU A 39 -16.44 -10.72 -28.34
N ASN A 40 -15.13 -10.87 -28.50
CA ASN A 40 -14.35 -10.00 -29.40
C ASN A 40 -14.76 -10.20 -30.88
N ALA A 41 -15.05 -11.43 -31.31
CA ALA A 41 -15.53 -11.70 -32.66
C ALA A 41 -16.92 -11.07 -32.91
N GLU A 42 -17.74 -10.95 -31.87
CA GLU A 42 -19.04 -10.25 -31.88
C GLU A 42 -18.89 -8.73 -31.71
N GLN A 43 -17.67 -8.20 -31.63
CA GLN A 43 -17.38 -6.77 -31.39
C GLN A 43 -17.99 -6.23 -30.09
N ALA A 44 -18.15 -7.07 -29.07
CA ALA A 44 -18.66 -6.65 -27.78
C ALA A 44 -17.76 -5.60 -27.14
N ALA A 45 -18.36 -4.59 -26.47
CA ALA A 45 -17.59 -3.59 -25.79
C ALA A 45 -16.75 -4.21 -24.66
N PRO A 46 -15.52 -3.73 -24.39
CA PRO A 46 -14.69 -4.28 -23.33
C PRO A 46 -15.38 -4.35 -21.96
N ARG A 47 -16.24 -3.37 -21.65
CA ARG A 47 -17.07 -3.37 -20.45
C ARG A 47 -17.96 -4.61 -20.35
N ASP A 48 -18.58 -4.98 -21.45
CA ASP A 48 -19.51 -6.11 -21.49
C ASP A 48 -18.75 -7.44 -21.42
N ILE A 49 -17.54 -7.48 -21.95
CA ILE A 49 -16.64 -8.65 -21.82
C ILE A 49 -16.28 -8.88 -20.36
N ALA A 50 -15.87 -7.84 -19.63
CA ALA A 50 -15.55 -7.95 -18.20
C ALA A 50 -16.77 -8.40 -17.37
N ASP A 51 -17.95 -7.84 -17.66
CA ASP A 51 -19.22 -8.17 -16.99
C ASP A 51 -19.61 -9.63 -17.26
N THR A 52 -19.55 -10.08 -18.52
CA THR A 52 -19.84 -11.47 -18.91
C THR A 52 -18.89 -12.46 -18.24
N LEU A 53 -17.60 -12.16 -18.17
CA LEU A 53 -16.63 -13.03 -17.47
C LEU A 53 -16.95 -13.12 -15.97
N ALA A 54 -17.26 -12.01 -15.31
CA ALA A 54 -17.67 -11.98 -13.91
C ALA A 54 -18.98 -12.78 -13.68
N GLU A 55 -19.94 -12.62 -14.59
CA GLU A 55 -21.21 -13.35 -14.59
C GLU A 55 -21.02 -14.86 -14.72
N HIS A 56 -20.25 -15.31 -15.70
CA HIS A 56 -19.97 -16.73 -15.89
C HIS A 56 -19.31 -17.37 -14.66
N LYS A 57 -18.39 -16.64 -13.99
CA LYS A 57 -17.77 -17.08 -12.73
C LYS A 57 -18.81 -17.25 -11.63
N ALA A 58 -19.68 -16.25 -11.43
CA ALA A 58 -20.73 -16.31 -10.43
C ALA A 58 -21.74 -17.42 -10.69
N LEU A 59 -22.26 -17.48 -11.92
CA LEU A 59 -23.29 -18.45 -12.31
C LEU A 59 -22.81 -19.90 -12.17
N LYS A 60 -21.57 -20.20 -12.59
CA LYS A 60 -21.00 -21.56 -12.47
C LYS A 60 -20.94 -22.05 -11.04
N ILE A 61 -20.60 -21.18 -10.10
CA ILE A 61 -20.56 -21.52 -8.68
C ILE A 61 -21.97 -21.55 -8.09
N SER A 62 -22.84 -20.61 -8.45
CA SER A 62 -24.22 -20.53 -7.97
C SER A 62 -25.03 -21.78 -8.31
N ARG A 63 -24.84 -22.37 -9.50
CA ARG A 63 -25.50 -23.63 -9.89
C ARG A 63 -25.24 -24.81 -8.97
N LYS A 64 -24.11 -24.77 -8.23
CA LYS A 64 -23.72 -25.83 -7.27
C LYS A 64 -23.99 -25.43 -5.81
N ASN A 65 -24.43 -24.20 -5.57
CA ASN A 65 -24.61 -23.60 -4.25
C ASN A 65 -25.84 -22.66 -4.27
N LEU A 66 -27.04 -23.21 -4.47
CA LEU A 66 -28.26 -22.42 -4.69
C LEU A 66 -28.56 -21.50 -3.51
N ASP A 67 -28.44 -21.98 -2.26
CA ASP A 67 -28.74 -21.20 -1.05
C ASP A 67 -27.66 -20.14 -0.69
N SER A 68 -26.58 -20.05 -1.48
CA SER A 68 -25.47 -19.15 -1.19
C SER A 68 -25.53 -17.90 -2.06
N TRP A 69 -25.08 -16.79 -1.50
CA TRP A 69 -24.74 -15.57 -2.26
C TRP A 69 -23.38 -15.74 -2.91
N VAL A 70 -23.27 -15.55 -4.21
CA VAL A 70 -22.03 -15.80 -4.96
C VAL A 70 -21.54 -14.54 -5.63
N ILE A 71 -20.36 -14.05 -5.24
CA ILE A 71 -19.67 -12.92 -5.87
C ILE A 71 -18.80 -13.48 -6.99
N GLY A 72 -19.08 -13.10 -8.24
CA GLY A 72 -18.19 -13.22 -9.38
C GLY A 72 -17.50 -11.89 -9.65
N CYS A 73 -16.25 -11.93 -10.05
CA CYS A 73 -15.50 -10.73 -10.39
C CYS A 73 -14.47 -10.99 -11.48
N ASP A 74 -14.34 -10.03 -12.38
CA ASP A 74 -13.31 -10.04 -13.42
C ASP A 74 -12.69 -8.65 -13.58
N GLN A 75 -11.47 -8.62 -14.12
CA GLN A 75 -10.77 -7.38 -14.44
C GLN A 75 -10.01 -7.53 -15.75
N ILE A 76 -10.18 -6.58 -16.63
CA ILE A 76 -9.45 -6.48 -17.89
C ILE A 76 -8.71 -5.15 -18.00
N LEU A 77 -7.56 -5.17 -18.69
CA LEU A 77 -6.81 -3.99 -19.07
C LEU A 77 -7.14 -3.65 -20.52
N VAL A 78 -7.48 -2.38 -20.78
CA VAL A 78 -7.85 -1.89 -22.12
C VAL A 78 -6.99 -0.69 -22.49
N PHE A 79 -6.29 -0.78 -23.61
CA PHE A 79 -5.55 0.32 -24.20
C PHE A 79 -5.90 0.43 -25.69
N GLU A 80 -6.24 1.62 -26.17
CA GLU A 80 -6.64 1.90 -27.57
C GLU A 80 -7.74 0.96 -28.11
N GLY A 81 -8.67 0.53 -27.23
CA GLY A 81 -9.74 -0.41 -27.59
C GLY A 81 -9.34 -1.90 -27.54
N GLU A 82 -8.06 -2.21 -27.43
CA GLU A 82 -7.53 -3.57 -27.34
C GLU A 82 -7.49 -4.05 -25.88
N ILE A 83 -7.86 -5.30 -25.66
CA ILE A 83 -7.72 -5.97 -24.35
C ILE A 83 -6.33 -6.58 -24.25
N PHE A 84 -5.57 -6.11 -23.27
CA PHE A 84 -4.25 -6.67 -22.95
C PHE A 84 -4.40 -7.89 -22.04
N GLY A 85 -3.91 -9.02 -22.54
CA GLY A 85 -3.88 -10.27 -21.80
C GLY A 85 -2.68 -10.38 -20.84
N LYS A 86 -2.54 -11.59 -20.29
CA LYS A 86 -1.34 -12.01 -19.57
C LYS A 86 -0.20 -12.21 -20.57
N PRO A 87 1.00 -11.67 -20.34
CA PRO A 87 2.11 -11.83 -21.28
C PRO A 87 2.57 -13.29 -21.37
N ALA A 88 2.66 -13.81 -22.58
CA ALA A 88 3.07 -15.21 -22.83
C ALA A 88 4.58 -15.42 -22.65
N SER A 89 5.39 -14.39 -22.82
CA SER A 89 6.85 -14.43 -22.68
C SER A 89 7.40 -13.08 -22.13
N ARG A 90 8.69 -13.06 -21.80
CA ARG A 90 9.39 -11.83 -21.39
C ARG A 90 9.38 -10.78 -22.51
N GLU A 91 9.52 -11.20 -23.75
CA GLU A 91 9.47 -10.34 -24.93
C GLU A 91 8.07 -9.73 -25.09
N ALA A 92 7.01 -10.53 -24.94
CA ALA A 92 5.64 -10.03 -24.95
C ALA A 92 5.36 -9.04 -23.79
N LEU A 93 5.99 -9.24 -22.63
CA LEU A 93 5.91 -8.29 -21.53
C LEU A 93 6.62 -6.97 -21.88
N LYS A 94 7.82 -7.02 -22.46
CA LYS A 94 8.56 -5.83 -22.91
C LYS A 94 7.75 -5.04 -23.94
N ASP A 95 7.16 -5.71 -24.91
CA ASP A 95 6.28 -5.09 -25.91
C ASP A 95 5.08 -4.39 -25.25
N SER A 96 4.39 -5.08 -24.37
CA SER A 96 3.25 -4.53 -23.62
C SER A 96 3.64 -3.27 -22.83
N LEU A 97 4.74 -3.32 -22.07
CA LEU A 97 5.24 -2.17 -21.29
C LEU A 97 5.69 -1.01 -22.18
N SER A 98 6.30 -1.30 -23.32
CA SER A 98 6.71 -0.28 -24.29
C SER A 98 5.51 0.46 -24.87
N ARG A 99 4.42 -0.26 -25.19
CA ARG A 99 3.18 0.32 -25.67
C ARG A 99 2.45 1.16 -24.61
N LEU A 100 2.50 0.73 -23.34
CA LEU A 100 1.86 1.43 -22.22
C LEU A 100 2.70 2.57 -21.66
N SER A 101 4.00 2.62 -21.93
CA SER A 101 4.93 3.64 -21.44
C SER A 101 4.53 5.04 -21.90
N GLY A 102 4.37 5.97 -20.94
CA GLY A 102 3.92 7.33 -21.19
C GLY A 102 2.44 7.47 -21.60
N GLN A 103 1.67 6.38 -21.56
CA GLN A 103 0.29 6.34 -22.02
C GLN A 103 -0.70 6.13 -20.85
N THR A 104 -1.97 6.45 -21.12
CA THR A 104 -3.06 6.18 -20.18
C THR A 104 -3.91 5.03 -20.69
N HIS A 105 -3.99 3.96 -19.91
CA HIS A 105 -4.86 2.81 -20.15
C HIS A 105 -5.96 2.70 -19.08
N ARG A 106 -6.91 1.81 -19.29
CA ARG A 106 -8.02 1.58 -18.37
C ARG A 106 -7.97 0.18 -17.78
N LEU A 107 -8.25 0.09 -16.48
CA LEU A 107 -8.67 -1.15 -15.85
C LEU A 107 -10.19 -1.14 -15.71
N ILE A 108 -10.86 -2.15 -16.21
CA ILE A 108 -12.31 -2.33 -16.07
C ILE A 108 -12.53 -3.51 -15.14
N THR A 109 -13.12 -3.24 -13.98
CA THR A 109 -13.38 -4.24 -12.93
C THR A 109 -14.88 -4.45 -12.81
N ALA A 110 -15.33 -5.64 -13.16
CA ALA A 110 -16.73 -6.06 -13.06
C ALA A 110 -16.95 -6.94 -11.84
N ASN A 111 -18.06 -6.70 -11.13
CA ASN A 111 -18.49 -7.48 -9.97
C ASN A 111 -19.97 -7.81 -10.12
N VAL A 112 -20.32 -9.08 -10.00
CA VAL A 112 -21.71 -9.55 -10.11
C VAL A 112 -22.02 -10.45 -8.92
N ILE A 113 -23.19 -10.25 -8.31
CA ILE A 113 -23.65 -11.10 -7.20
C ILE A 113 -24.86 -11.91 -7.66
N TYR A 114 -24.78 -13.22 -7.45
CA TYR A 114 -25.80 -14.20 -7.79
C TYR A 114 -26.42 -14.83 -6.54
N LYS A 115 -27.69 -15.16 -6.63
CA LYS A 115 -28.45 -15.99 -5.68
C LYS A 115 -29.41 -16.86 -6.49
N ASP A 116 -29.49 -18.16 -6.21
CA ASP A 116 -30.40 -19.08 -6.90
C ASP A 116 -30.27 -19.04 -8.42
N CYS A 117 -29.05 -19.03 -8.93
CA CYS A 117 -28.69 -18.90 -10.36
C CYS A 117 -29.22 -17.63 -11.05
N LYS A 118 -29.62 -16.60 -10.32
CA LYS A 118 -30.11 -15.34 -10.86
C LYS A 118 -29.22 -14.18 -10.42
N PRO A 119 -28.90 -13.24 -11.32
CA PRO A 119 -28.17 -12.04 -10.95
C PRO A 119 -29.03 -11.16 -10.04
N GLN A 120 -28.49 -10.76 -8.92
CA GLN A 120 -29.16 -9.88 -7.94
C GLN A 120 -28.59 -8.48 -7.97
N TRP A 121 -27.31 -8.35 -8.33
CA TRP A 121 -26.60 -7.08 -8.34
C TRP A 121 -25.38 -7.13 -9.24
N ARG A 122 -25.03 -6.00 -9.83
CA ARG A 122 -23.78 -5.82 -10.59
C ARG A 122 -23.22 -4.41 -10.45
N HIS A 123 -21.92 -4.32 -10.56
CA HIS A 123 -21.18 -3.06 -10.53
C HIS A 123 -19.95 -3.14 -11.43
N ILE A 124 -19.70 -2.07 -12.18
CA ILE A 124 -18.50 -1.96 -13.02
C ILE A 124 -17.78 -0.67 -12.66
N ALA A 125 -16.54 -0.80 -12.26
CA ALA A 125 -15.64 0.32 -12.03
C ALA A 125 -14.64 0.44 -13.19
N ILE A 126 -14.31 1.69 -13.55
CA ILE A 126 -13.29 2.01 -14.55
C ILE A 126 -12.24 2.87 -13.89
N SER A 127 -11.01 2.37 -13.84
CA SER A 127 -9.84 3.10 -13.35
C SER A 127 -8.94 3.49 -14.52
N HIS A 128 -8.42 4.72 -14.51
CA HIS A 128 -7.49 5.22 -15.51
C HIS A 128 -6.09 5.23 -14.91
N MET A 129 -5.19 4.55 -15.57
CA MET A 129 -3.81 4.31 -15.13
C MET A 129 -2.87 4.99 -16.12
N SER A 130 -2.27 6.12 -15.75
CA SER A 130 -1.28 6.83 -16.56
C SER A 130 0.11 6.34 -16.19
N MET A 131 0.73 5.54 -17.06
CA MET A 131 2.09 5.06 -16.84
C MET A 131 3.08 6.18 -17.13
N ARG A 132 4.13 6.31 -16.33
CA ARG A 132 5.21 7.26 -16.65
C ARG A 132 5.99 6.80 -17.89
N PRO A 133 6.68 7.71 -18.60
CA PRO A 133 7.63 7.30 -19.62
C PRO A 133 8.71 6.40 -19.03
N MET A 134 9.02 5.30 -19.70
CA MET A 134 10.06 4.35 -19.34
C MET A 134 11.03 4.19 -20.51
N SER A 135 12.32 4.25 -20.24
CA SER A 135 13.34 3.88 -21.21
C SER A 135 13.38 2.37 -21.44
N ALA A 136 13.95 1.93 -22.57
CA ALA A 136 14.15 0.51 -22.85
C ALA A 136 14.95 -0.21 -21.74
N ALA A 137 15.97 0.47 -21.17
CA ALA A 137 16.77 -0.07 -20.08
C ALA A 137 15.96 -0.27 -18.78
N GLU A 138 15.05 0.66 -18.46
CA GLU A 138 14.14 0.51 -17.31
C GLU A 138 13.14 -0.64 -17.50
N ILE A 139 12.60 -0.79 -18.73
CA ILE A 139 11.72 -1.91 -19.07
C ILE A 139 12.48 -3.25 -18.95
N ASP A 140 13.71 -3.31 -19.46
CA ASP A 140 14.55 -4.51 -19.33
C ASP A 140 14.85 -4.86 -17.88
N ALA A 141 15.19 -3.89 -17.06
CA ALA A 141 15.42 -4.05 -15.62
C ALA A 141 14.17 -4.52 -14.90
N TYR A 142 13.01 -3.92 -15.19
CA TYR A 142 11.73 -4.32 -14.65
C TYR A 142 11.38 -5.78 -14.98
N VAL A 143 11.49 -6.15 -16.25
CA VAL A 143 11.20 -7.52 -16.71
C VAL A 143 12.16 -8.53 -16.06
N ALA A 144 13.44 -8.18 -15.91
CA ALA A 144 14.41 -9.04 -15.24
C ALA A 144 14.04 -9.26 -13.76
N ALA A 145 13.64 -8.21 -13.05
CA ALA A 145 13.31 -8.25 -11.63
C ALA A 145 11.96 -8.93 -11.34
N TYR A 146 10.91 -8.63 -12.11
CA TYR A 146 9.53 -8.93 -11.73
C TYR A 146 8.84 -9.99 -12.59
N TRP A 147 9.45 -10.53 -13.65
CA TRP A 147 8.80 -11.50 -14.57
C TRP A 147 8.03 -12.63 -13.86
N GLN A 148 8.65 -13.27 -12.86
CA GLN A 148 8.03 -14.40 -12.18
C GLN A 148 6.74 -14.03 -11.42
N GLU A 149 6.66 -12.79 -10.95
CA GLU A 149 5.52 -12.28 -10.21
C GLU A 149 4.40 -11.81 -11.14
N VAL A 150 4.76 -11.08 -12.22
CA VAL A 150 3.79 -10.35 -13.06
C VAL A 150 3.30 -11.12 -14.29
N ARG A 151 3.92 -12.23 -14.67
CA ARG A 151 3.53 -13.03 -15.85
C ARG A 151 2.08 -13.50 -15.85
N HIS A 152 1.41 -13.49 -14.71
CA HIS A 152 0.01 -13.87 -14.56
C HIS A 152 -0.94 -12.68 -14.41
N ALA A 153 -0.42 -11.46 -14.49
CA ALA A 153 -1.20 -10.22 -14.43
C ALA A 153 -1.45 -9.65 -15.83
N ALA A 154 -2.65 -9.18 -16.09
CA ALA A 154 -2.95 -8.45 -17.32
C ALA A 154 -2.09 -7.18 -17.40
N GLY A 155 -1.48 -6.93 -18.58
CA GLY A 155 -0.55 -5.82 -18.77
C GLY A 155 0.81 -5.97 -18.08
N GLY A 156 1.02 -7.05 -17.30
CA GLY A 156 2.33 -7.40 -16.75
C GLY A 156 2.82 -6.51 -15.61
N TYR A 157 1.93 -6.02 -14.76
CA TYR A 157 2.29 -5.29 -13.54
C TYR A 157 1.34 -5.59 -12.37
N HIS A 158 1.83 -5.37 -11.16
CA HIS A 158 1.05 -5.33 -9.93
C HIS A 158 1.15 -3.95 -9.30
N PHE A 159 0.06 -3.17 -9.31
CA PHE A 159 0.04 -1.79 -8.83
C PHE A 159 0.54 -1.66 -7.39
N GLU A 160 0.20 -2.61 -6.50
CA GLU A 160 0.65 -2.60 -5.11
C GLU A 160 2.16 -2.83 -4.92
N ARG A 161 2.84 -3.35 -5.96
CA ARG A 161 4.29 -3.63 -5.92
C ARG A 161 5.12 -2.50 -6.50
N THR A 162 4.63 -1.90 -7.56
CA THR A 162 5.36 -0.92 -8.36
C THR A 162 4.48 0.29 -8.71
N PRO A 163 3.92 0.99 -7.70
CA PRO A 163 3.11 2.17 -7.97
C PRO A 163 3.91 3.31 -8.62
N ASP A 164 5.23 3.32 -8.46
CA ASP A 164 6.17 4.26 -9.08
C ASP A 164 6.29 4.13 -10.61
N LEU A 165 5.70 3.10 -11.21
CA LEU A 165 5.53 3.02 -12.66
C LEU A 165 4.49 4.03 -13.19
N PHE A 166 3.68 4.63 -12.33
CA PHE A 166 2.56 5.49 -12.72
C PHE A 166 2.84 6.95 -12.37
N SER A 167 2.48 7.84 -13.28
CA SER A 167 2.51 9.29 -13.09
C SER A 167 1.20 9.82 -12.51
N ALA A 168 0.07 9.17 -12.82
CA ALA A 168 -1.24 9.50 -12.27
C ALA A 168 -2.17 8.28 -12.31
N VAL A 169 -3.09 8.23 -11.36
CA VAL A 169 -4.15 7.21 -11.31
C VAL A 169 -5.47 7.87 -10.95
N ARG A 170 -6.52 7.48 -11.65
CA ARG A 170 -7.88 7.94 -11.39
C ARG A 170 -8.76 6.71 -11.16
N GLY A 171 -9.12 6.44 -9.91
CA GLY A 171 -9.88 5.25 -9.50
C GLY A 171 -9.70 5.00 -8.00
N HIS A 172 -10.39 4.02 -7.47
CA HIS A 172 -10.23 3.64 -6.07
C HIS A 172 -9.30 2.41 -5.97
N TRP A 173 -8.47 2.35 -4.92
CA TRP A 173 -7.53 1.25 -4.69
C TRP A 173 -8.14 -0.13 -4.91
N PHE A 174 -9.28 -0.40 -4.29
CA PHE A 174 -9.91 -1.72 -4.36
C PHE A 174 -10.42 -2.08 -5.75
N ASP A 175 -10.86 -1.10 -6.53
CA ASP A 175 -11.26 -1.32 -7.93
C ASP A 175 -10.04 -1.69 -8.77
N ILE A 176 -8.91 -1.00 -8.57
CA ILE A 176 -7.64 -1.29 -9.23
C ILE A 176 -7.14 -2.69 -8.84
N MET A 177 -7.36 -3.10 -7.59
CA MET A 177 -7.00 -4.43 -7.08
C MET A 177 -8.00 -5.54 -7.49
N GLY A 178 -9.04 -5.20 -8.23
CA GLY A 178 -9.96 -6.15 -8.89
C GLY A 178 -11.15 -6.61 -8.07
N LEU A 179 -11.53 -5.88 -7.01
CA LEU A 179 -12.76 -6.13 -6.25
C LEU A 179 -13.31 -4.83 -5.65
N SER A 180 -14.44 -4.35 -6.14
CA SER A 180 -15.10 -3.10 -5.72
C SER A 180 -15.77 -3.26 -4.34
N ILE A 181 -14.96 -3.31 -3.27
CA ILE A 181 -15.45 -3.68 -1.94
C ILE A 181 -16.47 -2.69 -1.37
N GLY A 182 -16.34 -1.38 -1.63
CA GLY A 182 -17.30 -0.38 -1.16
C GLY A 182 -18.72 -0.63 -1.69
N PRO A 183 -18.93 -0.69 -3.01
CA PRO A 183 -20.21 -1.08 -3.62
C PRO A 183 -20.74 -2.44 -3.16
N ILE A 184 -19.86 -3.46 -3.01
CA ILE A 184 -20.25 -4.79 -2.51
C ILE A 184 -20.77 -4.69 -1.06
N THR A 185 -20.06 -4.00 -0.16
CA THR A 185 -20.52 -3.81 1.22
C THR A 185 -21.85 -3.06 1.30
N GLY A 186 -22.02 -2.05 0.44
CA GLY A 186 -23.29 -1.32 0.30
C GLY A 186 -24.46 -2.25 -0.03
N PHE A 187 -24.31 -3.12 -1.05
CA PHE A 187 -25.33 -4.09 -1.43
C PHE A 187 -25.58 -5.14 -0.32
N LEU A 188 -24.53 -5.71 0.25
CA LEU A 188 -24.67 -6.69 1.33
C LEU A 188 -25.41 -6.11 2.56
N ASN A 189 -25.20 -4.85 2.88
CA ASN A 189 -25.92 -4.15 3.94
C ASN A 189 -27.42 -3.96 3.64
N GLN A 190 -27.77 -3.72 2.35
CA GLN A 190 -29.16 -3.58 1.90
C GLN A 190 -29.96 -4.88 2.02
N ILE A 191 -29.36 -6.03 1.75
CA ILE A 191 -30.04 -7.34 1.85
C ILE A 191 -30.11 -7.89 3.29
N GLY A 192 -29.60 -7.16 4.25
CA GLY A 192 -29.78 -7.42 5.68
C GLY A 192 -28.62 -8.20 6.30
N THR A 193 -27.82 -7.48 7.09
CA THR A 193 -26.82 -8.05 8.00
C THR A 193 -27.09 -7.53 9.41
N ASN A 194 -26.93 -8.38 10.44
CA ASN A 194 -27.08 -7.95 11.83
C ASN A 194 -26.00 -6.92 12.24
N ASN A 195 -24.85 -6.93 11.55
CA ASN A 195 -23.77 -5.97 11.71
C ASN A 195 -23.40 -5.41 10.32
N PRO A 196 -23.62 -4.10 10.07
CA PRO A 196 -23.28 -3.49 8.79
C PRO A 196 -21.78 -3.61 8.49
N TYR A 197 -21.46 -4.05 7.29
CA TYR A 197 -20.07 -4.05 6.78
C TYR A 197 -19.61 -2.62 6.51
N GLN A 198 -18.34 -2.36 6.75
CA GLN A 198 -17.72 -1.08 6.44
C GLN A 198 -16.68 -1.26 5.34
N SER A 199 -16.60 -0.27 4.45
CA SER A 199 -15.50 -0.21 3.50
C SER A 199 -14.17 -0.10 4.28
N PRO A 200 -13.16 -0.93 3.95
CA PRO A 200 -11.92 -0.93 4.72
C PRO A 200 -11.17 0.40 4.56
N LYS A 201 -10.62 0.91 5.67
CA LYS A 201 -9.64 1.99 5.61
C LYS A 201 -8.29 1.46 5.14
N LEU A 202 -7.58 2.25 4.36
CA LEU A 202 -6.28 1.90 3.80
C LEU A 202 -5.16 2.67 4.50
N ALA A 203 -4.13 1.94 4.92
CA ALA A 203 -2.87 2.51 5.39
C ALA A 203 -1.68 1.65 4.92
N ALA A 204 -0.50 2.23 4.91
CA ALA A 204 0.71 1.49 4.51
C ALA A 204 1.94 1.97 5.27
N VAL A 205 3.02 1.17 5.21
CA VAL A 205 4.37 1.63 5.48
C VAL A 205 5.11 1.86 4.17
N LEU A 206 5.74 3.04 4.04
CA LEU A 206 6.54 3.45 2.88
C LEU A 206 8.02 3.46 3.24
N GLY A 207 8.86 2.94 2.35
CA GLY A 207 10.31 2.92 2.50
C GLY A 207 11.00 2.36 1.27
N HIS A 208 12.34 2.30 1.27
CA HIS A 208 13.12 1.68 0.20
C HIS A 208 14.49 1.18 0.72
N PRO A 209 14.79 -0.12 0.65
CA PRO A 209 13.85 -1.23 0.42
C PRO A 209 12.94 -1.49 1.62
N ILE A 210 11.70 -1.98 1.39
CA ILE A 210 10.69 -2.15 2.45
C ILE A 210 10.29 -3.60 2.71
N ALA A 211 10.73 -4.54 1.91
CA ALA A 211 10.28 -5.94 1.94
C ALA A 211 10.43 -6.65 3.31
N GLN A 212 11.41 -6.22 4.11
CA GLN A 212 11.69 -6.78 5.45
C GLN A 212 10.77 -6.23 6.55
N SER A 213 9.91 -5.24 6.25
CA SER A 213 9.06 -4.59 7.26
C SER A 213 8.09 -5.56 7.92
N LYS A 214 8.04 -5.53 9.25
CA LYS A 214 7.09 -6.30 10.05
C LYS A 214 5.78 -5.53 10.32
N SER A 215 5.72 -4.26 9.94
CA SER A 215 4.56 -3.39 10.18
C SER A 215 3.24 -3.95 9.62
N PRO A 216 3.17 -4.52 8.40
CA PRO A 216 1.92 -5.11 7.92
C PRO A 216 1.38 -6.23 8.79
N ARG A 217 2.26 -7.09 9.31
CA ARG A 217 1.86 -8.18 10.22
C ARG A 217 1.36 -7.64 11.55
N MET A 218 2.03 -6.64 12.11
CA MET A 218 1.69 -6.04 13.39
C MET A 218 0.36 -5.27 13.31
N HIS A 219 0.24 -4.36 12.34
CA HIS A 219 -1.00 -3.59 12.13
C HIS A 219 -2.18 -4.46 11.72
N GLY A 220 -1.97 -5.47 10.87
CA GLY A 220 -3.00 -6.44 10.51
C GLY A 220 -3.55 -7.19 11.74
N HIS A 221 -2.67 -7.59 12.68
CA HIS A 221 -3.09 -8.17 13.95
C HIS A 221 -3.92 -7.19 14.79
N TRP A 222 -3.50 -5.93 14.90
CA TRP A 222 -4.24 -4.92 15.66
C TRP A 222 -5.59 -4.57 15.05
N LEU A 223 -5.69 -4.45 13.73
CA LEU A 223 -6.96 -4.27 13.03
C LEU A 223 -7.92 -5.42 13.36
N GLN A 224 -7.44 -6.66 13.28
CA GLN A 224 -8.23 -7.84 13.60
C GLN A 224 -8.66 -7.86 15.07
N LYS A 225 -7.73 -7.65 16.00
CA LYS A 225 -7.98 -7.67 17.46
C LYS A 225 -8.99 -6.62 17.89
N ASN A 226 -8.95 -5.42 17.29
CA ASN A 226 -9.83 -4.31 17.65
C ASN A 226 -11.11 -4.24 16.79
N GLY A 227 -11.33 -5.21 15.91
CA GLY A 227 -12.54 -5.24 15.11
C GLY A 227 -12.65 -4.16 14.06
N ILE A 228 -11.54 -3.62 13.58
CA ILE A 228 -11.49 -2.51 12.61
C ILE A 228 -11.43 -3.07 11.20
N SER A 229 -12.34 -2.62 10.32
CA SER A 229 -12.24 -2.86 8.88
C SER A 229 -11.12 -2.01 8.30
N GLY A 230 -10.08 -2.66 7.81
CA GLY A 230 -8.90 -1.97 7.26
C GLY A 230 -7.89 -2.91 6.63
N ASP A 231 -7.04 -2.36 5.79
CA ASP A 231 -5.88 -3.05 5.20
C ASP A 231 -4.61 -2.22 5.45
N TYR A 232 -3.53 -2.89 5.81
CA TYR A 232 -2.24 -2.28 6.05
C TYR A 232 -1.17 -3.05 5.29
N ILE A 233 -0.49 -2.38 4.35
CA ILE A 233 0.47 -2.99 3.44
C ILE A 233 1.83 -2.31 3.51
N ALA A 234 2.85 -2.93 2.91
CA ALA A 234 4.15 -2.31 2.66
C ALA A 234 4.25 -1.93 1.19
N ILE A 235 4.67 -0.71 0.90
CA ILE A 235 4.86 -0.21 -0.46
C ILE A 235 6.29 0.27 -0.60
N ASP A 236 7.00 -0.30 -1.57
CA ASP A 236 8.37 0.09 -1.91
C ASP A 236 8.32 1.30 -2.85
N ILE A 237 9.04 2.39 -2.49
CA ILE A 237 9.06 3.60 -3.30
C ILE A 237 10.49 4.13 -3.37
N PRO A 238 11.14 4.11 -4.55
CA PRO A 238 12.42 4.78 -4.74
C PRO A 238 12.33 6.30 -4.49
N SER A 239 13.37 6.89 -3.91
CA SER A 239 13.36 8.31 -3.49
C SER A 239 13.01 9.28 -4.62
N ALA A 240 13.43 9.00 -5.85
CA ALA A 240 13.14 9.84 -7.01
C ALA A 240 11.63 9.96 -7.32
N HIS A 241 10.81 9.00 -6.88
CA HIS A 241 9.37 8.96 -7.17
C HIS A 241 8.50 9.22 -5.94
N PHE A 242 9.09 9.51 -4.77
CA PHE A 242 8.39 9.55 -3.49
C PHE A 242 7.17 10.49 -3.50
N ASN A 243 7.36 11.77 -3.80
CA ASN A 243 6.28 12.77 -3.73
C ASN A 243 5.14 12.47 -4.71
N ASN A 244 5.47 12.11 -5.95
CA ASN A 244 4.45 11.80 -6.95
C ASN A 244 3.64 10.55 -6.57
N THR A 245 4.32 9.49 -6.15
CA THR A 245 3.67 8.24 -5.73
C THR A 245 2.82 8.46 -4.47
N LEU A 246 3.30 9.27 -3.53
CA LEU A 246 2.58 9.58 -2.30
C LEU A 246 1.25 10.32 -2.57
N ASN A 247 1.27 11.35 -3.43
CA ASN A 247 0.04 12.03 -3.88
C ASN A 247 -0.95 11.04 -4.50
N MET A 248 -0.48 10.23 -5.45
CA MET A 248 -1.29 9.24 -6.13
C MET A 248 -1.91 8.22 -5.16
N LEU A 249 -1.16 7.76 -4.14
CA LEU A 249 -1.68 6.83 -3.13
C LEU A 249 -2.78 7.48 -2.27
N PHE A 250 -2.67 8.76 -1.92
CA PHE A 250 -3.76 9.48 -1.28
C PHE A 250 -5.00 9.61 -2.18
N ASP A 251 -4.80 9.84 -3.48
CA ASP A 251 -5.89 9.98 -4.46
C ASP A 251 -6.67 8.67 -4.65
N VAL A 252 -6.00 7.51 -4.61
CA VAL A 252 -6.67 6.21 -4.72
C VAL A 252 -7.30 5.73 -3.41
N GLY A 253 -7.23 6.51 -2.31
CA GLY A 253 -8.02 6.29 -1.10
C GLY A 253 -7.26 5.86 0.15
N PHE A 254 -5.94 6.01 0.20
CA PHE A 254 -5.21 5.81 1.46
C PHE A 254 -5.53 6.92 2.46
N SER A 255 -5.70 6.53 3.73
CA SER A 255 -5.99 7.44 4.84
C SER A 255 -4.72 7.95 5.51
N GLY A 256 -3.61 7.24 5.39
CA GLY A 256 -2.34 7.62 5.98
C GLY A 256 -1.24 6.59 5.80
N PHE A 257 -0.03 7.00 6.19
CA PHE A 257 1.17 6.21 6.01
C PHE A 257 2.08 6.27 7.22
N ASN A 258 2.71 5.15 7.57
CA ASN A 258 3.98 5.21 8.27
C ASN A 258 5.11 5.36 7.24
N VAL A 259 6.16 6.08 7.60
CA VAL A 259 7.30 6.34 6.73
C VAL A 259 8.59 5.93 7.43
N THR A 260 9.43 5.20 6.69
CA THR A 260 10.74 4.78 7.18
C THR A 260 11.85 5.19 6.21
N ILE A 261 13.05 4.67 6.40
CA ILE A 261 14.22 4.95 5.57
C ILE A 261 13.90 4.73 4.08
N PRO A 262 14.34 5.65 3.19
CA PRO A 262 15.08 6.90 3.44
C PRO A 262 14.20 8.16 3.50
N HIS A 263 12.89 8.06 3.64
CA HIS A 263 11.89 9.07 3.26
C HIS A 263 11.42 9.99 4.40
N LYS A 264 11.89 9.85 5.65
CA LYS A 264 11.32 10.58 6.80
C LYS A 264 11.43 12.11 6.70
N GLU A 265 12.52 12.61 6.12
CA GLU A 265 12.70 14.06 5.88
C GLU A 265 11.81 14.54 4.72
N HIS A 266 11.74 13.77 3.63
CA HIS A 266 10.84 14.05 2.51
C HIS A 266 9.36 14.04 2.95
N ALA A 267 8.98 13.12 3.85
CA ALA A 267 7.62 13.04 4.38
C ALA A 267 7.26 14.29 5.21
N LEU A 268 8.21 14.82 5.99
CA LEU A 268 8.00 16.06 6.71
C LEU A 268 7.79 17.24 5.74
N ALA A 269 8.65 17.35 4.73
CA ALA A 269 8.58 18.43 3.73
C ALA A 269 7.33 18.35 2.82
N PHE A 270 6.75 17.16 2.68
CA PHE A 270 5.54 16.92 1.86
C PHE A 270 4.26 17.40 2.57
N ALA A 271 4.22 17.43 3.89
CA ALA A 271 3.01 17.66 4.66
C ALA A 271 2.60 19.15 4.68
N ASP A 272 1.29 19.41 4.66
CA ASP A 272 0.71 20.75 4.82
C ASP A 272 0.85 21.26 6.26
N HIS A 273 0.76 20.34 7.23
CA HIS A 273 0.87 20.64 8.66
C HIS A 273 1.81 19.67 9.35
N MET A 274 2.64 20.22 10.26
CA MET A 274 3.61 19.45 11.04
C MET A 274 3.28 19.55 12.53
N SER A 275 3.36 18.44 13.25
CA SER A 275 3.31 18.50 14.71
C SER A 275 4.57 19.20 15.26
N PRO A 276 4.50 19.89 16.41
CA PRO A 276 5.68 20.55 17.01
C PRO A 276 6.86 19.60 17.20
N ARG A 277 6.59 18.35 17.56
CA ARG A 277 7.66 17.33 17.72
C ARG A 277 8.27 16.90 16.38
N ALA A 278 7.47 16.72 15.33
CA ALA A 278 7.99 16.38 14.01
C ALA A 278 8.84 17.52 13.43
N GLN A 279 8.40 18.78 13.63
CA GLN A 279 9.14 19.96 13.24
C GLN A 279 10.49 20.05 13.97
N ARG A 280 10.50 19.84 15.30
CA ARG A 280 11.74 19.88 16.10
C ARG A 280 12.69 18.74 15.73
N ILE A 281 12.17 17.56 15.40
CA ILE A 281 12.97 16.39 14.96
C ILE A 281 13.52 16.60 13.55
N GLY A 282 12.85 17.40 12.70
CA GLY A 282 13.22 17.58 11.29
C GLY A 282 12.87 16.34 10.42
N ALA A 283 11.99 15.44 10.90
CA ALA A 283 11.61 14.24 10.19
C ALA A 283 10.23 13.73 10.64
N ALA A 284 9.47 13.10 9.72
CA ALA A 284 8.18 12.48 10.01
C ALA A 284 8.21 10.97 9.77
N ASN A 285 7.60 10.21 10.68
CA ASN A 285 7.37 8.77 10.48
C ASN A 285 5.88 8.43 10.28
N THR A 286 5.01 9.43 10.31
CA THR A 286 3.56 9.26 10.19
C THR A 286 2.97 10.41 9.38
N LEU A 287 2.19 10.07 8.34
CA LEU A 287 1.40 11.00 7.55
C LEU A 287 -0.07 10.59 7.62
N ILE A 288 -0.96 11.56 7.85
CA ILE A 288 -2.40 11.31 7.96
C ILE A 288 -3.13 12.34 7.10
N LYS A 289 -4.04 11.87 6.25
CA LYS A 289 -4.97 12.74 5.53
C LYS A 289 -6.12 13.11 6.47
N THR A 290 -6.33 14.39 6.67
CA THR A 290 -7.42 14.92 7.50
C THR A 290 -8.75 14.91 6.74
N ASP A 291 -9.86 15.15 7.43
CA ASP A 291 -11.18 15.26 6.81
C ASP A 291 -11.28 16.49 5.87
N SER A 292 -10.45 17.53 6.07
CA SER A 292 -10.32 18.68 5.15
C SER A 292 -9.55 18.35 3.87
N GLY A 293 -8.84 17.21 3.85
CA GLY A 293 -7.99 16.78 2.74
C GLY A 293 -6.51 17.12 2.92
N ASP A 294 -6.15 17.93 3.91
CA ASP A 294 -4.76 18.31 4.21
C ASP A 294 -3.97 17.11 4.74
N ILE A 295 -2.68 17.12 4.53
CA ILE A 295 -1.75 16.10 5.03
C ILE A 295 -1.06 16.60 6.29
N ARG A 296 -1.24 15.87 7.39
CA ARG A 296 -0.58 16.14 8.67
C ARG A 296 0.57 15.18 8.90
N ALA A 297 1.76 15.73 9.21
CA ALA A 297 2.94 14.96 9.59
C ALA A 297 3.13 14.89 11.10
N ASP A 298 3.57 13.74 11.58
CA ASP A 298 3.95 13.51 12.96
C ASP A 298 5.19 12.61 13.06
N ASN A 299 5.84 12.60 14.24
CA ASN A 299 6.93 11.68 14.55
C ASN A 299 6.73 11.06 15.94
N THR A 300 6.56 9.75 15.97
CA THR A 300 6.32 8.99 17.21
C THR A 300 7.53 8.17 17.66
N ASP A 301 8.66 8.21 16.93
CA ASP A 301 9.83 7.37 17.22
C ASP A 301 10.43 7.71 18.59
N GLY A 302 10.62 9.00 18.88
CA GLY A 302 11.20 9.45 20.15
C GLY A 302 10.34 9.08 21.36
N TYR A 303 9.03 9.29 21.25
CA TYR A 303 8.09 8.87 22.29
C TYR A 303 8.13 7.35 22.52
N GLY A 304 8.10 6.57 21.44
CA GLY A 304 8.18 5.11 21.52
C GLY A 304 9.48 4.63 22.16
N PHE A 305 10.61 5.26 21.82
CA PHE A 305 11.92 4.95 22.41
C PHE A 305 11.95 5.21 23.91
N ILE A 306 11.59 6.42 24.36
CA ILE A 306 11.60 6.76 25.79
C ILE A 306 10.62 5.90 26.59
N THR A 307 9.42 5.69 26.08
CA THR A 307 8.42 4.83 26.74
C THR A 307 8.95 3.40 26.91
N ASN A 308 9.55 2.83 25.85
CA ASN A 308 10.13 1.49 25.93
C ASN A 308 11.29 1.43 26.94
N LEU A 309 12.21 2.40 26.88
CA LEU A 309 13.36 2.46 27.78
C LEU A 309 12.92 2.55 29.26
N SER A 310 11.98 3.43 29.57
CA SER A 310 11.44 3.59 30.93
C SER A 310 10.68 2.35 31.43
N THR A 311 10.03 1.62 30.51
CA THR A 311 9.28 0.40 30.86
C THR A 311 10.21 -0.81 31.07
N GLN A 312 11.30 -0.89 30.29
CA GLN A 312 12.23 -2.02 30.36
C GLN A 312 13.33 -1.86 31.44
N SER A 313 13.60 -0.62 31.86
CA SER A 313 14.63 -0.30 32.87
C SER A 313 14.03 0.59 33.96
N GLU A 314 13.56 -0.01 35.03
CA GLU A 314 13.02 0.71 36.20
C GLU A 314 14.04 1.62 36.89
N THR A 315 15.33 1.33 36.70
CA THR A 315 16.45 2.10 37.28
C THR A 315 16.94 3.23 36.40
N TRP A 316 16.49 3.32 35.14
CA TRP A 316 16.90 4.38 34.24
C TRP A 316 16.35 5.74 34.67
N GLN A 317 17.29 6.64 34.92
CA GLN A 317 16.99 8.04 35.27
C GLN A 317 17.66 8.95 34.23
N PRO A 318 16.91 9.68 33.40
CA PRO A 318 17.47 10.48 32.32
C PRO A 318 18.43 11.56 32.81
N LYS A 319 18.23 12.08 34.03
CA LYS A 319 19.08 13.13 34.63
C LYS A 319 20.34 12.63 35.34
N ALA A 320 20.52 11.31 35.46
CA ALA A 320 21.60 10.72 36.24
C ALA A 320 22.97 10.84 35.59
N GLY A 321 23.05 11.02 34.27
CA GLY A 321 24.33 11.10 33.56
C GLY A 321 24.13 11.35 32.05
N PRO A 322 25.25 11.44 31.31
CA PRO A 322 25.22 11.61 29.88
C PRO A 322 24.72 10.35 29.16
N ALA A 323 24.33 10.51 27.90
CA ALA A 323 23.98 9.41 27.02
C ALA A 323 24.95 9.34 25.82
N LEU A 324 25.27 8.13 25.36
CA LEU A 324 25.98 7.91 24.10
C LEU A 324 25.00 7.43 23.03
N VAL A 325 24.95 8.13 21.90
CA VAL A 325 24.15 7.75 20.73
C VAL A 325 25.08 7.38 19.56
N LEU A 326 24.92 6.18 19.05
CA LEU A 326 25.69 5.67 17.91
C LEU A 326 24.85 5.72 16.62
N GLY A 327 25.29 6.57 15.68
CA GLY A 327 24.64 6.79 14.39
C GLY A 327 23.94 8.15 14.28
N ALA A 328 23.94 8.74 13.06
CA ALA A 328 23.34 10.04 12.74
C ALA A 328 22.33 9.91 11.59
N GLY A 329 21.40 8.95 11.69
CA GLY A 329 20.33 8.73 10.73
C GLY A 329 18.97 9.28 11.20
N GLY A 330 17.92 9.10 10.41
CA GLY A 330 16.58 9.62 10.73
C GLY A 330 15.98 9.12 12.05
N ALA A 331 16.36 7.94 12.55
CA ALA A 331 15.98 7.48 13.88
C ALA A 331 16.77 8.20 14.99
N ALA A 332 18.05 8.49 14.76
CA ALA A 332 18.90 9.20 15.74
C ALA A 332 18.35 10.60 16.03
N ARG A 333 17.87 11.34 15.02
CA ARG A 333 17.22 12.65 15.21
C ARG A 333 16.13 12.59 16.30
N ALA A 334 15.21 11.64 16.16
CA ALA A 334 14.10 11.48 17.10
C ALA A 334 14.57 11.07 18.51
N ILE A 335 15.59 10.20 18.58
CA ILE A 335 16.16 9.74 19.86
C ILE A 335 16.89 10.89 20.58
N LEU A 336 17.70 11.68 19.86
CA LEU A 336 18.41 12.83 20.42
C LEU A 336 17.45 13.85 21.02
N VAL A 337 16.42 14.25 20.26
CA VAL A 337 15.39 15.17 20.74
C VAL A 337 14.67 14.58 21.96
N ALA A 338 14.31 13.31 21.93
CA ALA A 338 13.57 12.67 23.02
C ALA A 338 14.41 12.51 24.30
N LEU A 339 15.71 12.25 24.20
CA LEU A 339 16.64 12.21 25.34
C LEU A 339 16.80 13.59 25.97
N LEU A 340 16.93 14.65 25.15
CA LEU A 340 16.99 16.04 25.64
C LEU A 340 15.67 16.44 26.34
N ASP A 341 14.53 16.09 25.78
CA ASP A 341 13.20 16.35 26.36
C ASP A 341 13.01 15.59 27.69
N ALA A 342 13.58 14.40 27.81
CA ALA A 342 13.60 13.64 29.06
C ALA A 342 14.52 14.25 30.12
N GLY A 343 15.41 15.19 29.76
CA GLY A 343 16.29 15.88 30.64
C GLY A 343 17.68 15.27 30.79
N VAL A 344 18.14 14.51 29.80
CA VAL A 344 19.53 14.02 29.73
C VAL A 344 20.47 15.24 29.67
N PRO A 345 21.46 15.35 30.59
CA PRO A 345 22.23 16.61 30.73
C PRO A 345 23.23 16.84 29.59
N LYS A 346 23.67 15.77 28.92
CA LYS A 346 24.64 15.81 27.82
C LYS A 346 24.51 14.56 26.97
N ILE A 347 24.64 14.72 25.67
CA ILE A 347 24.65 13.59 24.76
C ILE A 347 25.95 13.58 23.98
N TYR A 348 26.63 12.44 23.99
CA TYR A 348 27.73 12.16 23.07
C TYR A 348 27.16 11.48 21.82
N LEU A 349 27.47 12.06 20.66
CA LEU A 349 27.03 11.52 19.35
C LEU A 349 28.24 11.03 18.57
N SER A 350 28.21 9.78 18.15
CA SER A 350 29.24 9.23 17.27
C SER A 350 28.64 8.64 16.01
N ASN A 351 29.29 8.90 14.87
CA ASN A 351 28.87 8.33 13.57
C ASN A 351 30.10 8.05 12.70
N ARG A 352 30.06 6.98 11.92
CA ARG A 352 31.16 6.61 10.99
C ARG A 352 31.52 7.75 10.02
N THR A 353 30.54 8.53 9.58
CA THR A 353 30.74 9.76 8.81
C THR A 353 30.56 10.94 9.77
N ARG A 354 31.68 11.47 10.32
CA ARG A 354 31.67 12.52 11.35
C ARG A 354 30.86 13.74 10.92
N ALA A 355 31.03 14.23 9.69
CA ALA A 355 30.30 15.41 9.19
C ALA A 355 28.77 15.31 9.37
N ARG A 356 28.17 14.13 9.21
CA ARG A 356 26.73 13.94 9.47
C ARG A 356 26.35 14.10 10.94
N ALA A 357 27.24 13.73 11.85
CA ALA A 357 27.03 13.93 13.28
C ALA A 357 27.18 15.40 13.65
N ASP A 358 28.18 16.08 13.08
CA ASP A 358 28.40 17.52 13.30
C ASP A 358 27.20 18.35 12.82
N ASP A 359 26.70 18.09 11.60
CA ASP A 359 25.51 18.74 11.06
C ASP A 359 24.29 18.51 11.97
N LEU A 360 24.08 17.28 12.40
CA LEU A 360 22.93 16.89 13.22
C LEU A 360 23.00 17.52 14.62
N ALA A 361 24.18 17.56 15.25
CA ALA A 361 24.39 18.18 16.55
C ALA A 361 24.13 19.69 16.48
N ALA A 362 24.69 20.38 15.51
CA ALA A 362 24.50 21.80 15.29
C ALA A 362 23.03 22.18 15.06
N GLU A 363 22.25 21.34 14.41
CA GLU A 363 20.83 21.56 14.13
C GLU A 363 19.95 21.39 15.40
N ILE A 364 20.29 20.43 16.28
CA ILE A 364 19.40 20.05 17.40
C ILE A 364 19.71 20.79 18.68
N SER A 365 20.95 20.77 19.17
CA SER A 365 21.29 21.39 20.47
C SER A 365 22.80 21.41 20.76
N ASP A 366 23.27 22.45 21.43
CA ASP A 366 24.63 22.59 21.97
C ASP A 366 24.95 21.56 23.09
N LEU A 367 23.95 20.87 23.62
CA LEU A 367 24.15 19.77 24.59
C LEU A 367 24.59 18.46 23.91
N ILE A 368 24.73 18.43 22.59
CA ILE A 368 25.21 17.29 21.84
C ILE A 368 26.67 17.52 21.45
N GLU A 369 27.57 16.73 22.00
CA GLU A 369 29.00 16.74 21.66
C GLU A 369 29.31 15.60 20.68
N VAL A 370 29.92 15.92 19.54
CA VAL A 370 30.31 14.92 18.55
C VAL A 370 31.70 14.39 18.91
N ILE A 371 31.79 13.07 19.07
CA ILE A 371 33.04 12.34 19.35
C ILE A 371 33.42 11.46 18.16
N ASP A 372 34.71 11.16 18.02
CA ASP A 372 35.18 10.25 16.97
C ASP A 372 34.71 8.82 17.22
N TRP A 373 34.50 8.08 16.13
CA TRP A 373 33.99 6.70 16.20
C TRP A 373 34.87 5.77 17.02
N GLN A 374 36.17 6.01 17.03
CA GLN A 374 37.15 5.23 17.80
C GLN A 374 37.14 5.55 19.29
N ASP A 375 36.72 6.75 19.69
CA ASP A 375 36.75 7.22 21.09
C ASP A 375 35.46 6.91 21.86
N LYS A 376 34.49 6.21 21.21
CA LYS A 376 33.17 5.92 21.79
C LYS A 376 33.18 5.11 23.08
N GLU A 377 34.27 4.33 23.34
CA GLU A 377 34.42 3.52 24.55
C GLU A 377 34.98 4.33 25.72
N ASP A 378 35.59 5.49 25.45
CA ASP A 378 36.25 6.31 26.47
C ASP A 378 35.26 7.27 27.17
N VAL A 379 34.02 7.36 26.70
CA VAL A 379 33.00 8.29 27.25
C VAL A 379 31.88 7.60 28.01
N LEU A 380 31.93 6.29 28.14
CA LEU A 380 31.09 5.45 28.99
C LEU A 380 31.77 5.06 30.24
#